data_5209317a8c96859b9a4fef4b287713af
#
_entry.id   5209317a8c96859b9a4fef4b287713af
#
_cell.length_a   1.000
_cell.length_b   1.000
_cell.length_c   1.000
_cell.angle_alpha   90.00
_cell.angle_beta   90.00
_cell.angle_gamma   90.00
#
_symmetry.space_group_name_H-M   'P 1'
#
loop_
_entity.id
_entity.type
_entity.pdbx_description
1 polymer ?
#
loop_
_entity_poly.entity_id
_entity_poly.type
_entity_poly.pdbx_seq_one_letter_code
_entity_poly.pdbx_strand_id
1 'polypeptide(L)'
;MPSVCFYFEVHQPYRLKPYGALQVGRDHEYFDEKLNAEVLRKVANKCYLPANESMLRLIERTDGRFRISYAVTGVAIEQMKLYAPEVLDSFVRLAKTGAVEFVAETYYHSLAALYDKDEYREQIDLEMKLIKSEFGQTPRVFRNTEFIYNDEIGQFISDLGFEAMLIEGADDVLDWRSPNFVYHVAGRDTKLLTKNYKLSDDIAFRFSNQAWGEFPLTADKFAGWVHGHSGAGDVINLFMDYETFGEHQWKETGIFEFLEHLPDLLFTHPDWDILTPSQVIDRYPALGELPFHRTVSWADEARDISAWRGNAMQQRALAE
;
A
#
# COMPACT_ATOMS: atom_id res chain seq x y z
N MET A 1 -14.92 1.93 19.45
CA MET A 1 -14.56 0.56 19.01
C MET A 1 -13.41 0.70 18.02
N PRO A 2 -12.24 0.16 18.32
CA PRO A 2 -11.09 0.24 17.41
C PRO A 2 -11.28 -0.64 16.17
N SER A 3 -10.50 -0.37 15.13
CA SER A 3 -10.55 -1.13 13.88
C SER A 3 -9.15 -1.46 13.39
N VAL A 4 -9.05 -2.47 12.54
CA VAL A 4 -7.87 -2.73 11.71
C VAL A 4 -8.17 -2.29 10.30
N CYS A 5 -7.21 -1.62 9.66
CA CYS A 5 -7.28 -1.22 8.27
C CYS A 5 -6.11 -1.86 7.51
N PHE A 6 -6.41 -2.78 6.60
CA PHE A 6 -5.43 -3.41 5.75
C PHE A 6 -5.31 -2.66 4.42
N TYR A 7 -4.08 -2.35 4.05
CA TYR A 7 -3.75 -1.82 2.73
C TYR A 7 -2.58 -2.60 2.14
N PHE A 8 -2.70 -2.93 0.88
CA PHE A 8 -1.68 -3.64 0.11
C PHE A 8 -1.32 -2.87 -1.16
N GLU A 9 -0.02 -2.69 -1.37
CA GLU A 9 0.50 -2.19 -2.63
C GLU A 9 0.72 -3.32 -3.61
N VAL A 10 0.30 -3.10 -4.86
CA VAL A 10 0.52 -4.02 -5.99
C VAL A 10 1.23 -3.24 -7.09
N HIS A 11 2.53 -3.41 -7.18
CA HIS A 11 3.34 -2.73 -8.18
C HIS A 11 4.35 -3.68 -8.82
N GLN A 12 4.49 -3.59 -10.15
CA GLN A 12 5.55 -4.24 -10.91
C GLN A 12 6.09 -3.25 -11.93
N PRO A 13 7.38 -2.81 -11.81
CA PRO A 13 7.96 -1.89 -12.77
C PRO A 13 8.20 -2.58 -14.11
N TYR A 14 8.15 -1.82 -15.21
CA TYR A 14 8.73 -2.26 -16.46
C TYR A 14 10.25 -2.28 -16.38
N ARG A 15 10.83 -3.41 -16.69
CA ARG A 15 12.30 -3.60 -16.72
C ARG A 15 12.83 -3.24 -18.08
N LEU A 16 13.90 -2.45 -18.07
CA LEU A 16 14.57 -2.03 -19.30
C LEU A 16 15.50 -3.13 -19.80
N LYS A 17 15.56 -3.32 -21.11
CA LYS A 17 16.63 -4.13 -21.72
C LYS A 17 17.95 -3.37 -21.69
N PRO A 18 19.11 -4.07 -21.76
CA PRO A 18 20.40 -3.40 -21.88
C PRO A 18 20.46 -2.54 -23.14
N TYR A 19 20.81 -1.26 -23.00
CA TYR A 19 20.97 -0.32 -24.10
C TYR A 19 22.43 0.12 -24.23
N GLY A 20 22.98 0.03 -25.44
CA GLY A 20 24.23 0.71 -25.77
C GLY A 20 24.00 2.20 -26.08
N ALA A 21 24.97 3.05 -25.79
CA ALA A 21 24.84 4.50 -25.99
C ALA A 21 24.44 4.89 -27.43
N LEU A 22 24.82 4.07 -28.44
CA LEU A 22 24.48 4.32 -29.86
C LEU A 22 23.05 3.89 -30.25
N GLN A 23 22.33 3.22 -29.36
CA GLN A 23 20.95 2.76 -29.59
C GLN A 23 19.92 3.76 -29.04
N VAL A 24 20.32 4.59 -28.07
CA VAL A 24 19.45 5.61 -27.50
C VAL A 24 18.91 6.55 -28.57
N GLY A 25 17.60 6.69 -28.66
CA GLY A 25 16.94 7.52 -29.69
C GLY A 25 16.86 6.91 -31.09
N ARG A 26 17.36 5.69 -31.31
CA ARG A 26 17.26 4.95 -32.59
C ARG A 26 16.35 3.72 -32.50
N ASP A 27 16.37 3.03 -31.36
CA ASP A 27 15.48 1.93 -31.03
C ASP A 27 14.61 2.42 -29.88
N HIS A 28 13.30 2.38 -30.05
CA HIS A 28 12.32 2.83 -29.04
C HIS A 28 11.66 1.68 -28.27
N GLU A 29 12.09 0.44 -28.50
CA GLU A 29 11.66 -0.72 -27.75
C GLU A 29 12.50 -0.88 -26.47
N TYR A 30 12.27 -0.02 -25.48
CA TYR A 30 13.10 0.09 -24.29
C TYR A 30 12.93 -1.07 -23.31
N PHE A 31 11.77 -1.75 -23.31
CA PHE A 31 11.43 -2.74 -22.30
C PHE A 31 11.89 -4.15 -22.66
N ASP A 32 12.29 -4.90 -21.63
CA ASP A 32 12.56 -6.33 -21.73
C ASP A 32 11.26 -7.11 -21.52
N GLU A 33 10.51 -7.26 -22.60
CA GLU A 33 9.19 -7.92 -22.60
C GLU A 33 9.25 -9.35 -22.05
N LYS A 34 10.33 -10.07 -22.38
CA LYS A 34 10.51 -11.44 -21.89
C LYS A 34 10.70 -11.47 -20.37
N LEU A 35 11.60 -10.63 -19.86
CA LEU A 35 11.87 -10.55 -18.44
C LEU A 35 10.64 -10.05 -17.66
N ASN A 36 9.92 -9.05 -18.19
CA ASN A 36 8.68 -8.56 -17.61
C ASN A 36 7.62 -9.67 -17.48
N ALA A 37 7.42 -10.45 -18.56
CA ALA A 37 6.50 -11.58 -18.55
C ALA A 37 6.93 -12.68 -17.58
N GLU A 38 8.23 -13.04 -17.54
CA GLU A 38 8.76 -14.05 -16.63
C GLU A 38 8.57 -13.66 -15.16
N VAL A 39 8.90 -12.42 -14.81
CA VAL A 39 8.79 -11.93 -13.42
C VAL A 39 7.33 -11.83 -13.01
N LEU A 40 6.47 -11.22 -13.86
CA LEU A 40 5.05 -11.09 -13.49
C LEU A 40 4.40 -12.46 -13.30
N ARG A 41 4.63 -13.42 -14.19
CA ARG A 41 4.08 -14.79 -14.04
C ARG A 41 4.60 -15.50 -12.79
N LYS A 42 5.89 -15.29 -12.44
CA LYS A 42 6.45 -15.82 -11.19
C LYS A 42 5.71 -15.27 -9.98
N VAL A 43 5.55 -13.95 -9.91
CA VAL A 43 4.85 -13.28 -8.79
C VAL A 43 3.36 -13.63 -8.79
N ALA A 44 2.72 -13.70 -9.95
CA ALA A 44 1.33 -14.13 -10.09
C ALA A 44 1.09 -15.51 -9.42
N ASN A 45 1.95 -16.48 -9.72
CA ASN A 45 1.81 -17.85 -9.18
C ASN A 45 2.17 -17.96 -7.70
N LYS A 46 3.14 -17.19 -7.21
CA LYS A 46 3.61 -17.26 -5.82
C LYS A 46 2.77 -16.40 -4.87
N CYS A 47 2.33 -15.24 -5.33
CA CYS A 47 1.64 -14.24 -4.53
C CYS A 47 0.21 -13.98 -5.01
N TYR A 48 0.01 -13.28 -6.14
CA TYR A 48 -1.28 -12.66 -6.46
C TYR A 48 -2.44 -13.66 -6.53
N LEU A 49 -2.29 -14.76 -7.26
CA LEU A 49 -3.38 -15.75 -7.40
C LEU A 49 -3.70 -16.46 -6.07
N PRO A 50 -2.72 -17.06 -5.35
CA PRO A 50 -3.03 -17.72 -4.08
C PRO A 50 -3.50 -16.75 -2.99
N ALA A 51 -2.94 -15.53 -2.94
CA ALA A 51 -3.38 -14.52 -1.98
C ALA A 51 -4.80 -14.04 -2.28
N ASN A 52 -5.13 -13.71 -3.55
CA ASN A 52 -6.48 -13.30 -3.95
C ASN A 52 -7.53 -14.39 -3.67
N GLU A 53 -7.20 -15.66 -3.86
CA GLU A 53 -8.09 -16.77 -3.48
C GLU A 53 -8.27 -16.86 -1.96
N SER A 54 -7.23 -16.63 -1.16
CA SER A 54 -7.33 -16.55 0.30
C SER A 54 -8.20 -15.36 0.72
N MET A 55 -8.00 -14.17 0.14
CA MET A 55 -8.82 -12.99 0.43
C MET A 55 -10.30 -13.22 0.09
N LEU A 56 -10.60 -13.84 -1.06
CA LEU A 56 -11.98 -14.18 -1.43
C LEU A 56 -12.63 -15.12 -0.41
N ARG A 57 -11.92 -16.20 -0.01
CA ARG A 57 -12.43 -17.12 1.02
C ARG A 57 -12.67 -16.44 2.36
N LEU A 58 -11.75 -15.53 2.77
CA LEU A 58 -11.88 -14.78 4.01
C LEU A 58 -13.10 -13.84 3.99
N ILE A 59 -13.31 -13.14 2.88
CA ILE A 59 -14.48 -12.26 2.69
C ILE A 59 -15.77 -13.09 2.77
N GLU A 60 -15.83 -14.20 2.05
CA GLU A 60 -17.01 -15.10 2.05
C GLU A 60 -17.27 -15.70 3.45
N ARG A 61 -16.24 -16.26 4.08
CA ARG A 61 -16.35 -16.90 5.40
C ARG A 61 -16.80 -15.94 6.51
N THR A 62 -16.42 -14.67 6.39
CA THR A 62 -16.77 -13.64 7.39
C THR A 62 -18.01 -12.83 7.02
N ASP A 63 -18.76 -13.25 6.00
CA ASP A 63 -19.94 -12.52 5.49
C ASP A 63 -19.65 -11.03 5.19
N GLY A 64 -18.50 -10.78 4.54
CA GLY A 64 -18.04 -9.44 4.17
C GLY A 64 -17.53 -8.57 5.33
N ARG A 65 -17.35 -9.12 6.53
CA ARG A 65 -16.75 -8.39 7.66
C ARG A 65 -15.25 -8.21 7.51
N PHE A 66 -14.56 -9.15 6.88
CA PHE A 66 -13.17 -8.98 6.49
C PHE A 66 -13.11 -8.06 5.26
N ARG A 67 -12.45 -6.92 5.44
CA ARG A 67 -12.32 -5.88 4.41
C ARG A 67 -10.87 -5.48 4.22
N ILE A 68 -10.51 -5.15 3.00
CA ILE A 68 -9.14 -4.82 2.62
C ILE A 68 -9.13 -3.69 1.59
N SER A 69 -7.97 -3.11 1.38
CA SER A 69 -7.78 -2.12 0.32
C SER A 69 -6.49 -2.37 -0.45
N TYR A 70 -6.49 -1.97 -1.72
CA TYR A 70 -5.35 -2.06 -2.62
C TYR A 70 -5.09 -0.73 -3.30
N ALA A 71 -3.79 -0.41 -3.55
CA ALA A 71 -3.39 0.38 -4.69
C ALA A 71 -2.77 -0.58 -5.71
N VAL A 72 -3.22 -0.52 -6.95
CA VAL A 72 -2.70 -1.34 -8.05
C VAL A 72 -2.30 -0.40 -9.16
N THR A 73 -1.01 -0.20 -9.37
CA THR A 73 -0.50 0.79 -10.33
C THR A 73 -0.94 0.53 -11.76
N GLY A 74 -1.09 1.57 -12.56
CA GLY A 74 -1.43 1.45 -13.98
C GLY A 74 -0.49 0.53 -14.73
N VAL A 75 0.83 0.65 -14.48
CA VAL A 75 1.83 -0.22 -15.11
C VAL A 75 1.73 -1.69 -14.66
N ALA A 76 1.27 -1.96 -13.45
CA ALA A 76 1.00 -3.33 -13.01
C ALA A 76 -0.24 -3.90 -13.74
N ILE A 77 -1.31 -3.13 -13.87
CA ILE A 77 -2.51 -3.51 -14.62
C ILE A 77 -2.19 -3.75 -16.10
N GLU A 78 -1.40 -2.88 -16.73
CA GLU A 78 -0.93 -3.10 -18.11
C GLU A 78 -0.21 -4.42 -18.27
N GLN A 79 0.75 -4.71 -17.40
CA GLN A 79 1.49 -5.96 -17.43
C GLN A 79 0.60 -7.17 -17.16
N MET A 80 -0.37 -7.07 -16.23
CA MET A 80 -1.36 -8.13 -15.99
C MET A 80 -2.16 -8.42 -17.26
N LYS A 81 -2.65 -7.39 -17.95
CA LYS A 81 -3.39 -7.55 -19.22
C LYS A 81 -2.56 -8.25 -20.29
N LEU A 82 -1.27 -7.94 -20.37
CA LEU A 82 -0.37 -8.49 -21.39
C LEU A 82 0.10 -9.91 -21.07
N TYR A 83 0.41 -10.21 -19.82
CA TYR A 83 1.17 -11.41 -19.46
C TYR A 83 0.44 -12.39 -18.54
N ALA A 84 -0.54 -11.93 -17.77
CA ALA A 84 -1.27 -12.74 -16.78
C ALA A 84 -2.70 -12.19 -16.55
N PRO A 85 -3.59 -12.19 -17.57
CA PRO A 85 -4.92 -11.60 -17.46
C PRO A 85 -5.76 -12.25 -16.35
N GLU A 86 -5.51 -13.51 -16.00
CA GLU A 86 -6.16 -14.20 -14.88
C GLU A 86 -5.89 -13.53 -13.52
N VAL A 87 -4.79 -12.81 -13.37
CA VAL A 87 -4.50 -12.02 -12.15
C VAL A 87 -5.43 -10.82 -12.08
N LEU A 88 -5.57 -10.06 -13.18
CA LEU A 88 -6.50 -8.94 -13.22
C LEU A 88 -7.94 -9.40 -12.97
N ASP A 89 -8.36 -10.52 -13.60
CA ASP A 89 -9.68 -11.12 -13.37
C ASP A 89 -9.91 -11.45 -11.88
N SER A 90 -8.87 -11.91 -11.17
CA SER A 90 -8.98 -12.20 -9.74
C SER A 90 -9.16 -10.92 -8.89
N PHE A 91 -8.51 -9.81 -9.23
CA PHE A 91 -8.76 -8.51 -8.59
C PHE A 91 -10.16 -7.95 -8.93
N VAL A 92 -10.63 -8.13 -10.16
CA VAL A 92 -12.01 -7.77 -10.54
C VAL A 92 -13.05 -8.58 -9.74
N ARG A 93 -12.79 -9.86 -9.47
CA ARG A 93 -13.64 -10.68 -8.59
C ARG A 93 -13.66 -10.12 -7.16
N LEU A 94 -12.50 -9.72 -6.62
CA LEU A 94 -12.38 -9.07 -5.31
C LEU A 94 -13.17 -7.75 -5.27
N ALA A 95 -13.04 -6.91 -6.29
CA ALA A 95 -13.80 -5.65 -6.39
C ALA A 95 -15.33 -5.88 -6.31
N LYS A 96 -15.83 -6.94 -6.94
CA LYS A 96 -17.27 -7.28 -6.98
C LYS A 96 -17.84 -7.75 -5.64
N THR A 97 -17.00 -8.10 -4.66
CA THR A 97 -17.47 -8.53 -3.33
C THR A 97 -18.08 -7.39 -2.51
N GLY A 98 -17.74 -6.13 -2.82
CA GLY A 98 -18.09 -4.96 -2.02
C GLY A 98 -17.33 -4.81 -0.70
N ALA A 99 -16.39 -5.74 -0.41
CA ALA A 99 -15.53 -5.71 0.78
C ALA A 99 -14.10 -5.21 0.49
N VAL A 100 -13.84 -4.80 -0.74
CA VAL A 100 -12.51 -4.37 -1.21
C VAL A 100 -12.59 -2.95 -1.75
N GLU A 101 -11.70 -2.07 -1.28
CA GLU A 101 -11.54 -0.71 -1.76
C GLU A 101 -10.25 -0.59 -2.57
N PHE A 102 -10.34 0.05 -3.73
CA PHE A 102 -9.17 0.46 -4.51
C PHE A 102 -8.89 1.93 -4.24
N VAL A 103 -7.70 2.23 -3.72
CA VAL A 103 -7.22 3.59 -3.48
C VAL A 103 -6.42 4.07 -4.68
N ALA A 104 -6.40 5.39 -4.93
CA ALA A 104 -5.63 5.97 -6.01
C ALA A 104 -4.16 6.13 -5.63
N GLU A 105 -3.30 6.05 -6.64
CA GLU A 105 -1.89 6.44 -6.58
C GLU A 105 -1.44 7.08 -7.90
N THR A 106 -0.12 7.20 -8.17
CA THR A 106 0.41 7.62 -9.46
C THR A 106 0.43 6.44 -10.44
N TYR A 107 -0.02 6.64 -11.68
CA TYR A 107 -0.13 5.59 -12.69
C TYR A 107 1.17 4.80 -12.92
N TYR A 108 2.30 5.52 -12.98
CA TYR A 108 3.62 4.95 -13.25
C TYR A 108 4.46 4.69 -12.01
N HIS A 109 3.89 4.83 -10.80
CA HIS A 109 4.63 4.72 -9.54
C HIS A 109 5.85 5.64 -9.53
N SER A 110 5.65 6.89 -9.87
CA SER A 110 6.71 7.85 -10.15
C SER A 110 6.99 8.80 -8.98
N LEU A 111 8.13 9.48 -9.06
CA LEU A 111 8.53 10.53 -8.12
C LEU A 111 8.00 11.92 -8.53
N ALA A 112 7.05 12.01 -9.46
CA ALA A 112 6.53 13.29 -9.98
C ALA A 112 6.05 14.25 -8.88
N ALA A 113 5.53 13.72 -7.77
CA ALA A 113 5.14 14.52 -6.60
C ALA A 113 6.22 15.48 -6.09
N LEU A 114 7.50 15.15 -6.31
CA LEU A 114 8.66 15.92 -5.84
C LEU A 114 9.19 16.93 -6.86
N TYR A 115 8.82 16.79 -8.14
CA TYR A 115 9.52 17.52 -9.22
C TYR A 115 8.60 18.20 -10.22
N ASP A 116 7.45 17.60 -10.55
CA ASP A 116 6.53 18.11 -11.57
C ASP A 116 5.08 17.87 -11.16
N LYS A 117 4.41 18.95 -10.74
CA LYS A 117 3.02 18.88 -10.26
C LYS A 117 2.00 18.67 -11.39
N ASP A 118 2.31 19.06 -12.61
CA ASP A 118 1.43 18.86 -13.76
C ASP A 118 1.47 17.39 -14.19
N GLU A 119 2.66 16.80 -14.29
CA GLU A 119 2.83 15.37 -14.51
C GLU A 119 2.21 14.54 -13.36
N TYR A 120 2.41 14.98 -12.12
CA TYR A 120 1.81 14.31 -10.96
C TYR A 120 0.30 14.25 -11.06
N ARG A 121 -0.34 15.37 -11.42
CA ARG A 121 -1.80 15.46 -11.64
C ARG A 121 -2.24 14.55 -12.79
N GLU A 122 -1.54 14.57 -13.92
CA GLU A 122 -1.86 13.76 -15.09
C GLU A 122 -1.85 12.26 -14.76
N GLN A 123 -0.84 11.81 -14.03
CA GLN A 123 -0.76 10.41 -13.61
C GLN A 123 -1.88 10.01 -12.64
N ILE A 124 -2.26 10.88 -11.71
CA ILE A 124 -3.41 10.66 -10.83
C ILE A 124 -4.71 10.55 -11.64
N ASP A 125 -4.92 11.46 -12.59
CA ASP A 125 -6.10 11.45 -13.46
C ASP A 125 -6.17 10.18 -14.33
N LEU A 126 -5.04 9.68 -14.82
CA LEU A 126 -4.95 8.42 -15.56
C LEU A 126 -5.34 7.24 -14.66
N GLU A 127 -4.78 7.18 -13.46
CA GLU A 127 -5.06 6.12 -12.49
C GLU A 127 -6.53 6.10 -12.07
N MET A 128 -7.10 7.26 -11.77
CA MET A 128 -8.53 7.38 -11.41
C MET A 128 -9.45 6.84 -12.52
N LYS A 129 -9.14 7.13 -13.78
CA LYS A 129 -9.88 6.60 -14.93
C LYS A 129 -9.73 5.10 -15.06
N LEU A 130 -8.51 4.59 -14.84
CA LEU A 130 -8.22 3.17 -14.92
C LEU A 130 -8.95 2.38 -13.83
N ILE A 131 -8.86 2.80 -12.57
CA ILE A 131 -9.58 2.17 -11.46
C ILE A 131 -11.09 2.15 -11.73
N LYS A 132 -11.63 3.25 -12.26
CA LYS A 132 -13.05 3.33 -12.62
C LYS A 132 -13.42 2.32 -13.70
N SER A 133 -12.58 2.16 -14.73
CA SER A 133 -12.83 1.24 -15.85
C SER A 133 -12.68 -0.22 -15.47
N GLU A 134 -11.65 -0.57 -14.68
CA GLU A 134 -11.35 -1.97 -14.36
C GLU A 134 -12.15 -2.49 -13.17
N PHE A 135 -12.32 -1.67 -12.13
CA PHE A 135 -12.92 -2.09 -10.86
C PHE A 135 -14.26 -1.45 -10.56
N GLY A 136 -14.71 -0.49 -11.38
CA GLY A 136 -16.00 0.21 -11.23
C GLY A 136 -16.05 1.19 -10.06
N GLN A 137 -14.93 1.44 -9.38
CA GLN A 137 -14.84 2.29 -8.19
C GLN A 137 -14.34 3.69 -8.56
N THR A 138 -14.68 4.67 -7.73
CA THR A 138 -14.10 6.02 -7.77
C THR A 138 -13.39 6.24 -6.44
N PRO A 139 -12.05 6.23 -6.40
CA PRO A 139 -11.28 6.38 -5.17
C PRO A 139 -11.57 7.70 -4.44
N ARG A 140 -11.74 7.62 -3.12
CA ARG A 140 -11.83 8.77 -2.21
C ARG A 140 -10.52 8.99 -1.46
N VAL A 141 -9.68 7.96 -1.42
CA VAL A 141 -8.44 7.91 -0.66
C VAL A 141 -7.26 7.80 -1.60
N PHE A 142 -6.19 8.49 -1.29
CA PHE A 142 -4.96 8.52 -2.08
C PHE A 142 -3.77 7.94 -1.30
N ARG A 143 -2.89 7.28 -2.00
CA ARG A 143 -1.57 6.86 -1.51
C ARG A 143 -0.51 7.33 -2.49
N ASN A 144 0.46 8.10 -2.03
CA ASN A 144 1.56 8.51 -2.91
C ASN A 144 2.61 7.41 -3.03
N THR A 145 3.28 7.33 -4.19
CA THR A 145 4.44 6.46 -4.44
C THR A 145 5.35 6.39 -3.22
N GLU A 146 5.66 5.15 -2.76
CA GLU A 146 6.58 4.90 -1.64
C GLU A 146 6.20 5.61 -0.33
N PHE A 147 4.91 5.93 -0.14
CA PHE A 147 4.43 6.76 0.97
C PHE A 147 5.20 8.10 1.11
N ILE A 148 5.74 8.62 0.00
CA ILE A 148 6.39 9.95 0.01
C ILE A 148 5.35 11.00 0.38
N TYR A 149 5.59 11.68 1.49
CA TYR A 149 4.67 12.68 2.03
C TYR A 149 5.41 13.85 2.68
N ASN A 150 4.86 15.03 2.49
CA ASN A 150 5.08 16.27 3.23
C ASN A 150 3.81 17.12 3.15
N ASP A 151 3.75 18.21 3.89
CA ASP A 151 2.53 19.04 3.93
C ASP A 151 2.15 19.63 2.57
N GLU A 152 3.12 19.94 1.70
CA GLU A 152 2.86 20.46 0.35
C GLU A 152 2.15 19.40 -0.52
N ILE A 153 2.60 18.15 -0.46
CA ILE A 153 1.94 17.03 -1.14
C ILE A 153 0.53 16.83 -0.55
N GLY A 154 0.40 16.86 0.77
CA GLY A 154 -0.90 16.74 1.44
C GLY A 154 -1.90 17.78 1.00
N GLN A 155 -1.49 19.05 0.93
CA GLN A 155 -2.32 20.16 0.47
C GLN A 155 -2.67 20.02 -1.01
N PHE A 156 -1.72 19.62 -1.86
CA PHE A 156 -1.97 19.39 -3.27
C PHE A 156 -3.04 18.31 -3.50
N ILE A 157 -2.94 17.18 -2.82
CA ILE A 157 -3.91 16.09 -2.91
C ILE A 157 -5.29 16.50 -2.35
N SER A 158 -5.29 17.31 -1.29
CA SER A 158 -6.53 17.90 -0.76
C SER A 158 -7.23 18.78 -1.80
N ASP A 159 -6.45 19.61 -2.51
CA ASP A 159 -6.96 20.50 -3.55
C ASP A 159 -7.46 19.72 -4.80
N LEU A 160 -7.06 18.46 -4.98
CA LEU A 160 -7.64 17.53 -5.97
C LEU A 160 -8.98 16.91 -5.53
N GLY A 161 -9.37 17.10 -4.27
CA GLY A 161 -10.64 16.63 -3.73
C GLY A 161 -10.60 15.25 -3.08
N PHE A 162 -9.42 14.69 -2.80
CA PHE A 162 -9.33 13.46 -2.01
C PHE A 162 -9.66 13.74 -0.54
N GLU A 163 -10.35 12.79 0.07
CA GLU A 163 -10.83 12.90 1.45
C GLU A 163 -9.82 12.41 2.46
N ALA A 164 -8.90 11.52 2.05
CA ALA A 164 -7.82 11.05 2.90
C ALA A 164 -6.57 10.64 2.12
N MET A 165 -5.44 10.53 2.85
CA MET A 165 -4.20 9.93 2.39
C MET A 165 -3.72 8.85 3.35
N LEU A 166 -3.14 7.80 2.77
CA LEU A 166 -2.35 6.80 3.50
C LEU A 166 -0.89 7.24 3.50
N ILE A 167 -0.27 7.28 4.66
CA ILE A 167 1.10 7.81 4.84
C ILE A 167 1.92 6.96 5.81
N GLU A 168 3.24 7.15 5.80
CA GLU A 168 4.14 6.51 6.77
C GLU A 168 3.99 7.15 8.16
N GLY A 169 4.07 6.32 9.21
CA GLY A 169 4.02 6.74 10.61
C GLY A 169 5.42 6.92 11.21
N ALA A 170 6.20 7.89 10.71
CA ALA A 170 7.56 8.14 11.19
C ALA A 170 7.56 8.67 12.64
N ASP A 171 8.34 8.03 13.53
CA ASP A 171 8.36 8.33 14.97
C ASP A 171 8.74 9.79 15.27
N ASP A 172 9.69 10.37 14.53
CA ASP A 172 10.13 11.76 14.72
C ASP A 172 9.10 12.83 14.30
N VAL A 173 8.18 12.45 13.39
CA VAL A 173 7.06 13.30 12.97
C VAL A 173 5.88 13.12 13.92
N LEU A 174 5.59 11.90 14.32
CA LEU A 174 4.54 11.61 15.28
C LEU A 174 4.87 12.19 16.66
N ASP A 175 6.16 12.20 17.06
CA ASP A 175 6.63 12.64 18.37
C ASP A 175 5.89 11.87 19.48
N TRP A 176 5.12 12.53 20.33
CA TRP A 176 4.29 11.91 21.38
C TRP A 176 2.98 11.31 20.87
N ARG A 177 2.62 11.55 19.61
CA ARG A 177 1.37 11.08 19.00
C ARG A 177 1.44 9.61 18.64
N SER A 178 0.28 8.93 18.64
CA SER A 178 0.16 7.53 18.22
C SER A 178 -0.20 7.43 16.74
N PRO A 179 0.36 6.47 15.99
CA PRO A 179 -0.07 6.18 14.61
C PRO A 179 -1.49 5.58 14.55
N ASN A 180 -2.07 5.25 15.69
CA ASN A 180 -3.36 4.55 15.77
C ASN A 180 -4.56 5.50 15.86
N PHE A 181 -4.39 6.76 15.49
CA PHE A 181 -5.46 7.75 15.37
C PHE A 181 -5.51 8.36 13.98
N VAL A 182 -6.66 8.93 13.65
CA VAL A 182 -6.83 9.72 12.42
C VAL A 182 -6.40 11.14 12.68
N TYR A 183 -5.67 11.74 11.74
CA TYR A 183 -5.23 13.14 11.78
C TYR A 183 -5.75 13.92 10.58
N HIS A 184 -5.51 15.22 10.55
CA HIS A 184 -5.73 16.08 9.39
C HIS A 184 -4.40 16.48 8.74
N VAL A 185 -4.43 16.71 7.44
CA VAL A 185 -3.40 17.44 6.71
C VAL A 185 -3.32 18.85 7.28
N ALA A 186 -2.11 19.39 7.42
CA ALA A 186 -1.91 20.75 7.91
C ALA A 186 -2.68 21.79 7.06
N GLY A 187 -3.62 22.49 7.70
CA GLY A 187 -4.46 23.51 7.06
C GLY A 187 -5.53 22.96 6.10
N ARG A 188 -5.90 21.70 6.16
CA ARG A 188 -6.94 21.06 5.33
C ARG A 188 -7.80 20.08 6.15
N ASP A 189 -9.02 19.81 5.65
CA ASP A 189 -9.93 18.82 6.24
C ASP A 189 -9.62 17.37 5.79
N THR A 190 -8.74 17.20 4.81
CA THR A 190 -8.31 15.87 4.33
C THR A 190 -7.65 15.09 5.45
N LYS A 191 -8.08 13.84 5.64
CA LYS A 191 -7.61 13.00 6.74
C LYS A 191 -6.32 12.27 6.40
N LEU A 192 -5.52 11.98 7.41
CA LEU A 192 -4.29 11.19 7.32
C LEU A 192 -4.47 9.90 8.11
N LEU A 193 -4.20 8.77 7.46
CA LEU A 193 -4.12 7.45 8.05
C LEU A 193 -2.64 7.04 8.07
N THR A 194 -2.06 7.03 9.26
CA THR A 194 -0.63 6.75 9.47
C THR A 194 -0.38 5.26 9.65
N LYS A 195 0.58 4.71 8.90
CA LYS A 195 1.02 3.30 9.02
C LYS A 195 1.49 3.01 10.44
N ASN A 196 0.94 1.97 11.09
CA ASN A 196 1.59 1.36 12.22
C ASN A 196 2.73 0.48 11.71
N TYR A 197 3.91 1.09 11.49
CA TYR A 197 5.02 0.41 10.85
C TYR A 197 5.57 -0.74 11.70
N LYS A 198 5.51 -0.64 13.03
CA LYS A 198 6.01 -1.70 13.92
C LYS A 198 5.27 -3.00 13.69
N LEU A 199 3.94 -2.97 13.71
CA LEU A 199 3.11 -4.13 13.46
C LEU A 199 3.11 -4.55 11.97
N SER A 200 3.16 -3.60 11.05
CA SER A 200 3.25 -3.91 9.61
C SER A 200 4.55 -4.63 9.27
N ASP A 201 5.68 -4.13 9.79
CA ASP A 201 7.01 -4.69 9.55
C ASP A 201 7.22 -6.05 10.24
N ASP A 202 6.47 -6.33 11.33
CA ASP A 202 6.48 -7.65 11.96
C ASP A 202 5.95 -8.72 11.01
N ILE A 203 4.93 -8.39 10.21
CA ILE A 203 4.42 -9.28 9.16
C ILE A 203 5.33 -9.25 7.93
N ALA A 204 5.67 -8.07 7.42
CA ALA A 204 6.34 -7.93 6.13
C ALA A 204 7.80 -8.41 6.14
N PHE A 205 8.54 -8.12 7.22
CA PHE A 205 10.00 -8.35 7.25
C PHE A 205 10.45 -9.33 8.32
N ARG A 206 9.75 -9.43 9.45
CA ARG A 206 10.22 -10.25 10.59
C ARG A 206 9.59 -11.62 10.66
N PHE A 207 8.50 -11.87 9.91
CA PHE A 207 7.69 -13.08 9.99
C PHE A 207 8.50 -14.39 9.94
N SER A 208 9.44 -14.50 8.99
CA SER A 208 10.28 -15.68 8.81
C SER A 208 11.67 -15.56 9.47
N ASN A 209 11.95 -14.47 10.17
CA ASN A 209 13.26 -14.26 10.80
C ASN A 209 13.38 -15.06 12.10
N GLN A 210 14.02 -16.22 12.03
CA GLN A 210 14.25 -17.10 13.19
C GLN A 210 15.14 -16.50 14.29
N ALA A 211 15.90 -15.44 13.98
CA ALA A 211 16.71 -14.73 14.96
C ALA A 211 15.93 -13.62 15.70
N TRP A 212 14.71 -13.33 15.27
CA TRP A 212 13.88 -12.36 15.94
C TRP A 212 13.34 -12.89 17.27
N GLY A 213 13.44 -12.10 18.33
CA GLY A 213 13.05 -12.52 19.69
C GLY A 213 11.60 -12.95 19.87
N GLU A 214 10.72 -12.48 18.95
CA GLU A 214 9.30 -12.84 18.93
C GLU A 214 8.96 -13.95 17.92
N PHE A 215 9.96 -14.58 17.30
CA PHE A 215 9.71 -15.74 16.43
C PHE A 215 9.26 -16.98 17.22
N PRO A 216 8.29 -17.78 16.72
CA PRO A 216 7.49 -17.56 15.52
C PRO A 216 6.37 -16.54 15.75
N LEU A 217 6.01 -15.78 14.69
CA LEU A 217 4.83 -14.93 14.70
C LEU A 217 3.60 -15.75 14.32
N THR A 218 2.77 -16.08 15.31
CA THR A 218 1.51 -16.78 15.10
C THR A 218 0.33 -15.80 15.05
N ALA A 219 -0.78 -16.19 14.42
CA ALA A 219 -1.93 -15.31 14.25
C ALA A 219 -2.57 -14.92 15.59
N ASP A 220 -2.60 -15.83 16.57
CA ASP A 220 -3.11 -15.58 17.93
C ASP A 220 -2.22 -14.58 18.70
N LYS A 221 -0.89 -14.72 18.57
CA LYS A 221 0.07 -13.79 19.16
C LYS A 221 -0.10 -12.38 18.58
N PHE A 222 -0.18 -12.28 17.25
CA PHE A 222 -0.38 -11.00 16.57
C PHE A 222 -1.74 -10.37 16.91
N ALA A 223 -2.83 -11.16 16.90
CA ALA A 223 -4.15 -10.69 17.32
C ALA A 223 -4.13 -10.19 18.77
N GLY A 224 -3.41 -10.87 19.67
CA GLY A 224 -3.20 -10.41 21.05
C GLY A 224 -2.50 -9.06 21.12
N TRP A 225 -1.50 -8.80 20.28
CA TRP A 225 -0.84 -7.48 20.21
C TRP A 225 -1.79 -6.40 19.71
N VAL A 226 -2.57 -6.70 18.66
CA VAL A 226 -3.59 -5.78 18.14
C VAL A 226 -4.61 -5.44 19.23
N HIS A 227 -5.16 -6.44 19.90
CA HIS A 227 -6.14 -6.25 20.99
C HIS A 227 -5.56 -5.48 22.17
N GLY A 228 -4.24 -5.59 22.42
CA GLY A 228 -3.54 -4.81 23.44
C GLY A 228 -3.59 -3.29 23.23
N HIS A 229 -3.94 -2.83 22.04
CA HIS A 229 -4.17 -1.40 21.73
C HIS A 229 -5.59 -0.92 22.04
N SER A 230 -6.47 -1.76 22.60
CA SER A 230 -7.82 -1.36 23.00
C SER A 230 -7.78 -0.18 23.98
N GLY A 231 -8.48 0.91 23.61
CA GLY A 231 -8.48 2.16 24.39
C GLY A 231 -7.29 3.09 24.15
N ALA A 232 -6.30 2.70 23.31
CA ALA A 232 -5.13 3.49 22.97
C ALA A 232 -5.10 3.95 21.49
N GLY A 233 -6.21 3.82 20.78
CA GLY A 233 -6.34 4.21 19.39
C GLY A 233 -7.72 3.90 18.81
N ASP A 234 -7.99 4.47 17.64
CA ASP A 234 -9.21 4.27 16.87
C ASP A 234 -8.99 3.22 15.76
N VAL A 235 -7.81 3.20 15.15
CA VAL A 235 -7.50 2.33 14.02
C VAL A 235 -6.04 1.89 14.03
N ILE A 236 -5.80 0.62 13.75
CA ILE A 236 -4.46 0.09 13.46
C ILE A 236 -4.33 -0.08 11.96
N ASN A 237 -3.49 0.74 11.35
CA ASN A 237 -3.23 0.73 9.92
C ASN A 237 -2.08 -0.22 9.60
N LEU A 238 -2.39 -1.37 8.99
CA LEU A 238 -1.44 -2.39 8.56
C LEU A 238 -1.21 -2.25 7.05
N PHE A 239 -0.16 -1.53 6.68
CA PHE A 239 0.16 -1.20 5.29
C PHE A 239 1.45 -1.91 4.87
N MET A 240 1.42 -2.62 3.76
CA MET A 240 2.56 -3.39 3.25
C MET A 240 2.41 -3.71 1.77
N ASP A 241 3.51 -4.16 1.16
CA ASP A 241 3.47 -4.74 -0.19
C ASP A 241 2.64 -6.02 -0.18
N TYR A 242 1.84 -6.20 -1.22
CA TYR A 242 1.05 -7.43 -1.35
C TYR A 242 1.93 -8.66 -1.58
N GLU A 243 3.09 -8.46 -2.18
CA GLU A 243 4.14 -9.45 -2.37
C GLU A 243 4.70 -10.02 -1.06
N THR A 244 4.36 -9.44 0.07
CA THR A 244 4.58 -10.03 1.40
C THR A 244 4.04 -11.46 1.46
N PHE A 245 2.88 -11.73 0.85
CA PHE A 245 2.23 -13.03 0.88
C PHE A 245 2.65 -13.89 -0.31
N GLY A 246 3.76 -14.61 -0.16
CA GLY A 246 4.22 -15.63 -1.11
C GLY A 246 5.52 -15.31 -1.84
N GLU A 247 5.90 -14.03 -2.00
CA GLU A 247 7.17 -13.65 -2.65
C GLU A 247 8.22 -13.21 -1.62
N HIS A 248 7.88 -12.31 -0.68
CA HIS A 248 8.81 -11.91 0.39
C HIS A 248 8.79 -12.93 1.54
N GLN A 249 7.63 -13.31 2.00
CA GLN A 249 7.41 -14.41 2.93
C GLN A 249 6.88 -15.61 2.13
N TRP A 250 7.71 -16.63 1.95
CA TRP A 250 7.37 -17.77 1.11
C TRP A 250 6.25 -18.61 1.76
N LYS A 251 5.53 -19.36 0.95
CA LYS A 251 4.44 -20.23 1.41
C LYS A 251 4.88 -21.15 2.56
N GLU A 252 6.09 -21.68 2.46
CA GLU A 252 6.66 -22.63 3.43
C GLU A 252 6.93 -22.00 4.80
N THR A 253 6.88 -20.66 4.91
CA THR A 253 7.02 -19.96 6.21
C THR A 253 5.73 -20.00 7.04
N GLY A 254 4.60 -20.42 6.44
CA GLY A 254 3.29 -20.40 7.09
C GLY A 254 2.54 -19.06 6.97
N ILE A 255 2.99 -18.15 6.07
CA ILE A 255 2.38 -16.81 5.95
C ILE A 255 0.92 -16.87 5.49
N PHE A 256 0.55 -17.84 4.63
CA PHE A 256 -0.83 -18.00 4.20
C PHE A 256 -1.72 -18.54 5.31
N GLU A 257 -1.23 -19.49 6.10
CA GLU A 257 -1.91 -20.00 7.30
C GLU A 257 -2.11 -18.89 8.33
N PHE A 258 -1.10 -18.03 8.54
CA PHE A 258 -1.23 -16.84 9.36
C PHE A 258 -2.35 -15.93 8.84
N LEU A 259 -2.36 -15.60 7.55
CA LEU A 259 -3.38 -14.76 6.92
C LEU A 259 -4.78 -15.36 7.06
N GLU A 260 -4.93 -16.67 6.84
CA GLU A 260 -6.22 -17.38 6.91
C GLU A 260 -6.82 -17.38 8.33
N HIS A 261 -5.99 -17.38 9.37
CA HIS A 261 -6.47 -17.42 10.76
C HIS A 261 -6.62 -16.04 11.41
N LEU A 262 -5.85 -15.05 10.97
CA LEU A 262 -5.79 -13.74 11.64
C LEU A 262 -7.15 -13.04 11.74
N PRO A 263 -8.01 -12.96 10.69
CA PRO A 263 -9.28 -12.24 10.79
C PRO A 263 -10.23 -12.85 11.81
N ASP A 264 -10.31 -14.18 11.89
CA ASP A 264 -11.18 -14.84 12.87
C ASP A 264 -10.75 -14.52 14.30
N LEU A 265 -9.43 -14.49 14.55
CA LEU A 265 -8.87 -14.15 15.85
C LEU A 265 -9.08 -12.66 16.21
N LEU A 266 -8.98 -11.76 15.24
CA LEU A 266 -9.30 -10.35 15.44
C LEU A 266 -10.78 -10.17 15.82
N PHE A 267 -11.69 -10.93 15.21
CA PHE A 267 -13.13 -10.89 15.50
C PHE A 267 -13.54 -11.58 16.81
N THR A 268 -12.64 -12.28 17.50
CA THR A 268 -12.95 -12.84 18.83
C THR A 268 -13.22 -11.75 19.86
N HIS A 269 -12.66 -10.56 19.68
CA HIS A 269 -12.98 -9.41 20.49
C HIS A 269 -14.16 -8.65 19.86
N PRO A 270 -15.33 -8.57 20.52
CA PRO A 270 -16.57 -8.09 19.89
C PRO A 270 -16.52 -6.61 19.44
N ASP A 271 -15.61 -5.84 20.02
CA ASP A 271 -15.49 -4.40 19.73
C ASP A 271 -14.54 -4.09 18.53
N TRP A 272 -13.93 -5.10 17.93
CA TRP A 272 -13.02 -4.90 16.81
C TRP A 272 -13.68 -5.17 15.47
N ASP A 273 -13.45 -4.25 14.53
CA ASP A 273 -13.85 -4.37 13.13
C ASP A 273 -12.64 -4.32 12.21
N ILE A 274 -12.82 -4.81 10.98
CA ILE A 274 -11.86 -4.63 9.88
C ILE A 274 -12.53 -3.73 8.85
N LEU A 275 -11.94 -2.56 8.59
CA LEU A 275 -12.51 -1.50 7.76
C LEU A 275 -11.61 -1.14 6.60
N THR A 276 -12.22 -0.70 5.51
CA THR A 276 -11.48 -0.02 4.44
C THR A 276 -11.13 1.41 4.84
N PRO A 277 -10.13 2.05 4.17
CA PRO A 277 -9.76 3.44 4.46
C PRO A 277 -10.92 4.42 4.43
N SER A 278 -11.82 4.34 3.43
CA SER A 278 -13.01 5.18 3.35
C SER A 278 -13.94 4.97 4.56
N GLN A 279 -14.11 3.73 5.00
CA GLN A 279 -14.94 3.44 6.18
C GLN A 279 -14.29 3.95 7.48
N VAL A 280 -12.96 3.93 7.55
CA VAL A 280 -12.21 4.49 8.70
C VAL A 280 -12.46 5.99 8.79
N ILE A 281 -12.32 6.72 7.69
CA ILE A 281 -12.52 8.17 7.70
C ILE A 281 -13.98 8.58 7.91
N ASP A 282 -14.93 7.75 7.51
CA ASP A 282 -16.35 7.99 7.80
C ASP A 282 -16.70 7.75 9.28
N ARG A 283 -16.00 6.79 9.94
CA ARG A 283 -16.27 6.40 11.31
C ARG A 283 -15.57 7.28 12.35
N TYR A 284 -14.30 7.62 12.12
CA TYR A 284 -13.49 8.28 13.14
C TYR A 284 -13.22 9.74 12.83
N PRO A 285 -13.46 10.64 13.81
CA PRO A 285 -13.02 12.02 13.69
C PRO A 285 -11.49 12.08 13.74
N ALA A 286 -10.90 13.08 13.09
CA ALA A 286 -9.49 13.37 13.29
C ALA A 286 -9.25 14.04 14.64
N LEU A 287 -8.15 13.68 15.32
CA LEU A 287 -7.76 14.27 16.61
C LEU A 287 -7.23 15.69 16.47
N GLY A 288 -6.72 16.06 15.28
CA GLY A 288 -6.12 17.35 14.99
C GLY A 288 -5.19 17.24 13.79
N GLU A 289 -4.47 18.32 13.51
CA GLU A 289 -3.49 18.36 12.43
C GLU A 289 -2.22 17.60 12.79
N LEU A 290 -1.60 16.97 11.78
CA LEU A 290 -0.29 16.34 11.87
C LEU A 290 0.66 17.04 10.87
N PRO A 291 1.37 18.10 11.29
CA PRO A 291 2.29 18.79 10.41
C PRO A 291 3.60 18.00 10.24
N PHE A 292 4.15 18.04 9.03
CA PHE A 292 5.38 17.35 8.68
C PHE A 292 6.52 18.34 8.46
N HIS A 293 7.53 18.31 9.31
CA HIS A 293 8.71 19.16 9.22
C HIS A 293 9.75 18.72 8.18
N ARG A 294 9.57 17.54 7.59
CA ARG A 294 10.38 16.94 6.53
C ARG A 294 9.57 16.05 5.62
N THR A 295 10.12 15.72 4.45
CA THR A 295 9.54 14.68 3.60
C THR A 295 9.85 13.31 4.18
N VAL A 296 8.83 12.46 4.29
CA VAL A 296 8.93 11.06 4.73
C VAL A 296 8.69 10.09 3.58
N SER A 297 9.11 8.85 3.77
CA SER A 297 8.85 7.72 2.89
C SER A 297 8.98 6.42 3.70
N TRP A 298 8.49 5.30 3.19
CA TRP A 298 8.68 3.99 3.82
C TRP A 298 9.89 3.21 3.25
N ALA A 299 10.60 3.76 2.25
CA ALA A 299 11.56 3.03 1.43
C ALA A 299 12.80 2.50 2.18
N ASP A 300 13.12 3.11 3.33
CA ASP A 300 14.23 2.66 4.16
C ASP A 300 13.98 2.90 5.67
N GLU A 301 14.94 2.50 6.51
CA GLU A 301 14.85 2.66 7.97
C GLU A 301 14.87 4.13 8.41
N ALA A 302 15.50 5.02 7.64
CA ALA A 302 15.53 6.46 7.93
C ALA A 302 14.18 7.14 7.66
N ARG A 303 13.28 6.47 6.92
CA ARG A 303 11.96 6.97 6.53
C ARG A 303 12.02 8.35 5.91
N ASP A 304 13.00 8.56 5.03
CA ASP A 304 13.20 9.78 4.27
C ASP A 304 13.29 9.49 2.76
N ILE A 305 13.76 10.44 1.97
CA ILE A 305 13.89 10.30 0.50
C ILE A 305 15.32 10.00 0.05
N SER A 306 16.21 9.58 0.96
CA SER A 306 17.61 9.28 0.64
C SER A 306 17.77 8.10 -0.31
N ALA A 307 16.81 7.16 -0.33
CA ALA A 307 16.77 6.09 -1.32
C ALA A 307 16.88 6.59 -2.77
N TRP A 308 16.30 7.77 -3.08
CA TRP A 308 16.31 8.38 -4.42
C TRP A 308 17.19 9.62 -4.55
N ARG A 309 17.59 10.25 -3.45
CA ARG A 309 18.37 11.49 -3.42
C ARG A 309 19.64 11.40 -2.57
N GLY A 310 20.06 10.21 -2.19
CA GLY A 310 21.18 9.98 -1.28
C GLY A 310 22.56 10.28 -1.85
N ASN A 311 22.71 10.39 -3.19
CA ASN A 311 24.00 10.68 -3.81
C ASN A 311 23.90 11.67 -4.98
N ALA A 312 25.04 12.24 -5.39
CA ALA A 312 25.10 13.29 -6.41
C ALA A 312 24.58 12.84 -7.79
N MET A 313 24.74 11.56 -8.14
CA MET A 313 24.26 11.02 -9.41
C MET A 313 22.73 10.94 -9.44
N GLN A 314 22.12 10.47 -8.34
CA GLN A 314 20.67 10.44 -8.20
C GLN A 314 20.08 11.88 -8.22
N GLN A 315 20.70 12.81 -7.48
CA GLN A 315 20.26 14.20 -7.47
C GLN A 315 20.31 14.85 -8.84
N ARG A 316 21.37 14.57 -9.61
CA ARG A 316 21.51 15.07 -10.97
C ARG A 316 20.49 14.47 -11.93
N ALA A 317 20.28 13.14 -11.86
CA ALA A 317 19.30 12.46 -12.71
C ALA A 317 17.86 12.94 -12.49
N LEU A 318 17.56 13.41 -11.28
CA LEU A 318 16.23 13.94 -10.93
C LEU A 318 16.09 15.46 -11.26
N ALA A 319 17.19 16.18 -11.49
CA ALA A 319 17.19 17.60 -11.80
C ALA A 319 17.18 17.86 -13.33
N GLU A 320 17.55 16.88 -14.16
CA GLU A 320 17.55 16.91 -15.63
C GLU A 320 16.23 16.41 -16.21
#